data_3d5af475f4a3b958e17bbc1281c796b0
#
_entry.id   3d5af475f4a3b958e17bbc1281c796b0
#
_cell.length_a   1.000
_cell.length_b   1.000
_cell.length_c   1.000
_cell.angle_alpha   90.00
_cell.angle_beta   90.00
_cell.angle_gamma   90.00
#
_symmetry.space_group_name_H-M   'P 1'
#
loop_
_entity.id
_entity.type
_entity.pdbx_description
1 polymer ?
#
loop_
_entity_poly.entity_id
_entity_poly.type
_entity_poly.pdbx_seq_one_letter_code
_entity_poly.pdbx_strand_id
1 'polypeptide(L)'
;MEDTQAAINEIIDDRYKIVDIAGEGGMAFVYKAHDLVTDKDVAVKMLRPETAANKTNLYRFEREARAAASLNHQNIVKVLNVGTYKGFPYMVNELINGQTLKQILDIRGKFSFLEACDIMYQLCSAIMYAHQHGVIHRDIKPQNIFLTQDGTIKLGDFGIATFQNSAHITQNNSMLGTVQYLAPEISRGQNASEQSDIYAIGITFFELITGRVPFDGDTALVIAAMHTKEKFPNIKKFNPRTPDCVAKIIYRCCQKDPVERYPDCEYMRKDIEKILKNPAILEKNKSFFSFFHRDDQSRDQRRQEKEHRNALKKAAKEAKKERK
;
A
#
# COMPACT_ATOMS: atom_id res chain seq x y z
N MET A 1 22.07 -8.34 18.55
CA MET A 1 21.57 -7.59 19.72
C MET A 1 22.62 -6.63 20.31
N GLU A 2 23.93 -6.91 20.17
CA GLU A 2 24.99 -6.03 20.70
C GLU A 2 25.12 -4.69 19.97
N ASP A 3 24.87 -4.63 18.65
CA ASP A 3 25.00 -3.37 17.86
C ASP A 3 23.89 -2.33 18.14
N THR A 4 22.73 -2.73 18.64
CA THR A 4 21.63 -1.81 18.96
C THR A 4 21.82 -1.11 20.32
N GLN A 5 22.43 -1.77 21.30
CA GLN A 5 22.75 -1.14 22.59
C GLN A 5 23.90 -0.13 22.49
N ALA A 6 24.79 -0.23 21.53
CA ALA A 6 25.89 0.69 21.34
C ALA A 6 25.43 2.10 20.91
N ALA A 7 24.24 2.23 20.30
CA ALA A 7 23.68 3.51 19.85
C ALA A 7 22.88 4.27 20.94
N ILE A 8 22.47 3.64 22.03
CA ILE A 8 21.78 4.31 23.14
C ILE A 8 22.74 5.24 23.86
N ASN A 9 22.30 6.50 24.14
CA ASN A 9 23.07 7.62 24.64
C ASN A 9 24.10 8.21 23.66
N GLU A 10 24.20 7.70 22.44
CA GLU A 10 25.02 8.32 21.39
C GLU A 10 24.34 9.60 20.88
N ILE A 11 25.17 10.59 20.50
CA ILE A 11 24.67 11.85 19.93
C ILE A 11 25.06 11.86 18.46
N ILE A 12 24.05 11.91 17.58
CA ILE A 12 24.21 11.96 16.13
C ILE A 12 24.31 13.45 15.73
N ASP A 13 25.36 13.81 14.98
CA ASP A 13 25.64 15.17 14.48
C ASP A 13 25.55 16.26 15.57
N ASP A 14 26.06 15.96 16.78
CA ASP A 14 26.05 16.84 17.97
C ASP A 14 24.65 17.38 18.32
N ARG A 15 23.60 16.74 17.81
CA ARG A 15 22.23 17.25 17.93
C ARG A 15 21.21 16.22 18.40
N TYR A 16 21.24 14.99 17.89
CA TYR A 16 20.18 14.01 18.16
C TYR A 16 20.68 12.96 19.16
N LYS A 17 20.30 13.11 20.41
CA LYS A 17 20.66 12.15 21.47
C LYS A 17 19.74 10.95 21.40
N ILE A 18 20.27 9.78 21.11
CA ILE A 18 19.51 8.53 21.11
C ILE A 18 19.04 8.19 22.51
N VAL A 19 17.73 8.00 22.67
CA VAL A 19 17.08 7.72 23.97
C VAL A 19 16.65 6.26 24.04
N ASP A 20 16.07 5.72 22.96
CA ASP A 20 15.49 4.37 22.93
C ASP A 20 15.42 3.83 21.49
N ILE A 21 15.17 2.53 21.37
CA ILE A 21 14.90 1.87 20.09
C ILE A 21 13.39 1.87 19.88
N ALA A 22 12.93 2.61 18.87
CA ALA A 22 11.51 2.68 18.52
C ALA A 22 11.06 1.52 17.61
N GLY A 23 11.98 0.92 16.85
CA GLY A 23 11.68 -0.20 15.98
C GLY A 23 12.89 -0.74 15.20
N GLU A 24 12.78 -1.99 14.81
CA GLU A 24 13.78 -2.66 13.97
C GLU A 24 13.13 -3.14 12.67
N GLY A 25 13.58 -2.58 11.55
CA GLY A 25 13.21 -3.06 10.22
C GLY A 25 14.33 -3.87 9.57
N GLY A 26 13.99 -4.60 8.50
CA GLY A 26 14.99 -5.40 7.78
C GLY A 26 16.15 -4.59 7.19
N MET A 27 15.98 -3.29 6.96
CA MET A 27 16.97 -2.43 6.29
C MET A 27 17.47 -1.28 7.15
N ALA A 28 16.73 -0.88 8.18
CA ALA A 28 17.03 0.27 8.99
C ALA A 28 16.60 0.05 10.43
N PHE A 29 17.32 0.69 11.34
CA PHE A 29 16.89 0.90 12.71
C PHE A 29 16.10 2.20 12.81
N VAL A 30 15.11 2.23 13.68
CA VAL A 30 14.38 3.45 14.06
C VAL A 30 14.61 3.70 15.54
N TYR A 31 15.24 4.80 15.84
CA TYR A 31 15.52 5.23 17.21
C TYR A 31 14.59 6.36 17.62
N LYS A 32 14.15 6.34 18.86
CA LYS A 32 13.66 7.54 19.53
C LYS A 32 14.86 8.36 19.95
N ALA A 33 14.91 9.63 19.56
CA ALA A 33 15.99 10.56 19.93
C ALA A 33 15.42 11.88 20.43
N HIS A 34 16.21 12.58 21.24
CA HIS A 34 15.91 13.94 21.69
C HIS A 34 16.74 14.94 20.88
N ASP A 35 16.09 15.87 20.20
CA ASP A 35 16.74 16.95 19.45
C ASP A 35 17.17 18.06 20.42
N LEU A 36 18.47 18.15 20.69
CA LEU A 36 19.06 19.10 21.64
C LEU A 36 18.91 20.56 21.20
N VAL A 37 18.60 20.84 19.93
CA VAL A 37 18.40 22.20 19.41
C VAL A 37 16.96 22.66 19.57
N THR A 38 15.99 21.78 19.30
CA THR A 38 14.56 22.14 19.34
C THR A 38 13.87 21.72 20.63
N ASP A 39 14.56 20.99 21.51
CA ASP A 39 14.04 20.41 22.77
C ASP A 39 12.80 19.54 22.53
N LYS A 40 12.83 18.70 21.48
CA LYS A 40 11.73 17.82 21.09
C LYS A 40 12.20 16.40 20.83
N ASP A 41 11.32 15.45 21.10
CA ASP A 41 11.54 14.06 20.71
C ASP A 41 11.29 13.90 19.21
N VAL A 42 12.15 13.11 18.56
CA VAL A 42 12.14 12.82 17.12
C VAL A 42 12.37 11.32 16.88
N ALA A 43 12.05 10.84 15.68
CA ALA A 43 12.38 9.49 15.23
C ALA A 43 13.58 9.57 14.25
N VAL A 44 14.67 8.88 14.58
CA VAL A 44 15.85 8.80 13.70
C VAL A 44 15.89 7.45 13.04
N LYS A 45 15.73 7.41 11.72
CA LYS A 45 15.81 6.21 10.90
C LYS A 45 17.19 6.13 10.27
N MET A 46 17.98 5.11 10.60
CA MET A 46 19.35 4.90 10.14
C MET A 46 19.47 3.57 9.41
N LEU A 47 20.11 3.56 8.24
CA LEU A 47 20.37 2.31 7.52
C LEU A 47 21.26 1.37 8.33
N ARG A 48 20.95 0.07 8.25
CA ARG A 48 21.82 -0.97 8.79
C ARG A 48 23.15 -1.01 8.04
N PRO A 49 24.28 -1.32 8.71
CA PRO A 49 25.59 -1.41 8.09
C PRO A 49 25.62 -2.30 6.86
N GLU A 50 24.98 -3.48 6.93
CA GLU A 50 24.91 -4.44 5.83
C GLU A 50 24.15 -3.88 4.63
N THR A 51 23.11 -3.10 4.88
CA THR A 51 22.33 -2.44 3.81
C THR A 51 23.10 -1.28 3.20
N ALA A 52 23.79 -0.49 4.02
CA ALA A 52 24.60 0.65 3.60
C ALA A 52 25.86 0.24 2.81
N ALA A 53 26.40 -0.96 3.03
CA ALA A 53 27.49 -1.51 2.25
C ALA A 53 27.19 -1.63 0.75
N ASN A 54 25.91 -1.74 0.38
CA ASN A 54 25.47 -1.73 -1.01
C ASN A 54 25.25 -0.29 -1.50
N LYS A 55 26.14 0.20 -2.38
CA LYS A 55 26.08 1.56 -2.95
C LYS A 55 24.74 1.90 -3.62
N THR A 56 24.06 0.92 -4.21
CA THR A 56 22.73 1.13 -4.83
C THR A 56 21.67 1.43 -3.76
N ASN A 57 21.72 0.71 -2.65
CA ASN A 57 20.78 0.93 -1.53
C ASN A 57 21.04 2.29 -0.87
N LEU A 58 22.31 2.64 -0.69
CA LEU A 58 22.74 3.93 -0.16
C LEU A 58 22.17 5.08 -1.01
N TYR A 59 22.44 5.07 -2.32
CA TYR A 59 21.95 6.09 -3.25
C TYR A 59 20.43 6.20 -3.27
N ARG A 60 19.73 5.06 -3.23
CA ARG A 60 18.27 5.03 -3.18
C ARG A 60 17.74 5.67 -1.90
N PHE A 61 18.29 5.29 -0.75
CA PHE A 61 17.90 5.88 0.53
C PHE A 61 18.05 7.40 0.51
N GLU A 62 19.20 7.91 0.09
CA GLU A 62 19.45 9.36 0.04
C GLU A 62 18.49 10.09 -0.89
N ARG A 63 18.23 9.53 -2.08
CA ARG A 63 17.31 10.12 -3.05
C ARG A 63 15.88 10.18 -2.53
N GLU A 64 15.42 9.08 -1.94
CA GLU A 64 14.06 8.96 -1.43
C GLU A 64 13.86 9.76 -0.15
N ALA A 65 14.88 9.81 0.72
CA ALA A 65 14.87 10.68 1.89
C ALA A 65 14.73 12.16 1.51
N ARG A 66 15.47 12.61 0.47
CA ARG A 66 15.35 13.98 -0.06
C ARG A 66 13.98 14.24 -0.67
N ALA A 67 13.42 13.29 -1.41
CA ALA A 67 12.08 13.42 -1.97
C ALA A 67 11.01 13.50 -0.86
N ALA A 68 11.09 12.65 0.16
CA ALA A 68 10.19 12.70 1.31
C ALA A 68 10.35 14.02 2.10
N ALA A 69 11.56 14.57 2.22
CA ALA A 69 11.82 15.84 2.88
C ALA A 69 11.18 17.06 2.19
N SER A 70 10.85 16.95 0.91
CA SER A 70 10.14 18.01 0.17
C SER A 70 8.63 18.03 0.44
N LEU A 71 8.06 16.96 1.04
CA LEU A 71 6.65 16.84 1.29
C LEU A 71 6.27 17.50 2.63
N ASN A 72 5.27 18.37 2.59
CA ASN A 72 4.73 19.04 3.78
C ASN A 72 3.20 18.98 3.75
N HIS A 73 2.63 17.94 4.36
CA HIS A 73 1.18 17.71 4.39
C HIS A 73 0.77 17.15 5.76
N GLN A 74 -0.41 17.56 6.26
CA GLN A 74 -0.88 17.16 7.59
C GLN A 74 -0.97 15.63 7.79
N ASN A 75 -1.25 14.87 6.73
CA ASN A 75 -1.40 13.41 6.76
C ASN A 75 -0.11 12.67 6.28
N ILE A 76 1.02 13.36 6.19
CA ILE A 76 2.33 12.75 5.88
C ILE A 76 3.26 13.00 7.07
N VAL A 77 4.03 11.98 7.46
CA VAL A 77 5.09 12.11 8.48
C VAL A 77 6.15 13.07 7.95
N LYS A 78 6.38 14.15 8.70
CA LYS A 78 7.32 15.19 8.28
C LYS A 78 8.76 14.73 8.46
N VAL A 79 9.56 14.82 7.41
CA VAL A 79 11.01 14.69 7.48
C VAL A 79 11.59 16.03 7.97
N LEU A 80 12.31 16.00 9.06
CA LEU A 80 12.88 17.19 9.72
C LEU A 80 14.32 17.44 9.29
N ASN A 81 15.08 16.36 9.06
CA ASN A 81 16.47 16.43 8.63
C ASN A 81 16.91 15.15 7.92
N VAL A 82 17.93 15.25 7.08
CA VAL A 82 18.61 14.12 6.43
C VAL A 82 20.11 14.36 6.53
N GLY A 83 20.87 13.36 6.96
CA GLY A 83 22.31 13.47 7.15
C GLY A 83 23.04 12.14 6.98
N THR A 84 24.33 12.18 7.28
CA THR A 84 25.20 11.00 7.30
C THR A 84 26.04 11.01 8.57
N TYR A 85 25.94 9.96 9.36
CA TYR A 85 26.68 9.81 10.62
C TYR A 85 27.56 8.55 10.55
N LYS A 86 28.87 8.70 10.80
CA LYS A 86 29.86 7.61 10.70
C LYS A 86 29.81 6.84 9.37
N GLY A 87 29.45 7.53 8.26
CA GLY A 87 29.31 6.91 6.94
C GLY A 87 27.96 6.26 6.66
N PHE A 88 27.03 6.25 7.64
CA PHE A 88 25.67 5.72 7.48
C PHE A 88 24.68 6.87 7.30
N PRO A 89 23.86 6.83 6.24
CA PRO A 89 22.82 7.84 6.06
C PRO A 89 21.71 7.65 7.09
N TYR A 90 21.19 8.75 7.58
CA TYR A 90 20.05 8.79 8.49
C TYR A 90 19.02 9.83 8.04
N MET A 91 17.81 9.63 8.48
CA MET A 91 16.69 10.54 8.29
C MET A 91 16.01 10.78 9.64
N VAL A 92 15.75 12.04 9.95
CA VAL A 92 15.04 12.45 11.17
C VAL A 92 13.62 12.83 10.81
N ASN A 93 12.68 12.16 11.43
CA ASN A 93 11.25 12.39 11.26
C ASN A 93 10.62 12.97 12.53
N GLU A 94 9.49 13.65 12.37
CA GLU A 94 8.63 13.93 13.53
C GLU A 94 8.28 12.61 14.24
N LEU A 95 8.31 12.62 15.57
CA LEU A 95 7.87 11.47 16.36
C LEU A 95 6.34 11.50 16.47
N ILE A 96 5.68 10.45 15.99
CA ILE A 96 4.21 10.35 16.02
C ILE A 96 3.76 9.75 17.33
N ASN A 97 2.96 10.49 18.09
CA ASN A 97 2.28 9.99 19.28
C ASN A 97 0.98 9.30 18.88
N GLY A 98 1.07 8.05 18.44
CA GLY A 98 -0.05 7.26 17.95
C GLY A 98 0.33 5.79 17.75
N GLN A 99 -0.64 5.00 17.35
CA GLN A 99 -0.44 3.59 17.00
C GLN A 99 -0.53 3.41 15.49
N THR A 100 0.15 2.43 14.93
CA THR A 100 -0.05 2.04 13.54
C THR A 100 -1.43 1.40 13.37
N LEU A 101 -2.02 1.54 12.18
CA LEU A 101 -3.30 0.87 11.89
C LEU A 101 -3.17 -0.65 12.06
N LYS A 102 -1.97 -1.21 11.86
CA LYS A 102 -1.73 -2.64 12.09
C LYS A 102 -1.85 -3.01 13.56
N GLN A 103 -1.21 -2.26 14.46
CA GLN A 103 -1.34 -2.46 15.90
C GLN A 103 -2.81 -2.37 16.36
N ILE A 104 -3.56 -1.42 15.82
CA ILE A 104 -4.99 -1.28 16.13
C ILE A 104 -5.80 -2.46 15.58
N LEU A 105 -5.51 -2.91 14.35
CA LEU A 105 -6.14 -4.10 13.77
C LEU A 105 -5.88 -5.36 14.60
N ASP A 106 -4.65 -5.55 15.08
CA ASP A 106 -4.27 -6.71 15.87
C ASP A 106 -5.03 -6.75 17.22
N ILE A 107 -5.38 -5.58 17.77
CA ILE A 107 -6.17 -5.46 19.00
C ILE A 107 -7.68 -5.55 18.75
N ARG A 108 -8.19 -4.81 17.74
CA ARG A 108 -9.64 -4.66 17.51
C ARG A 108 -10.21 -5.66 16.49
N GLY A 109 -9.35 -6.30 15.70
CA GLY A 109 -9.71 -7.20 14.60
C GLY A 109 -10.12 -6.48 13.33
N LYS A 110 -10.86 -5.38 13.41
CA LYS A 110 -11.29 -4.57 12.25
C LYS A 110 -11.79 -3.19 12.67
N PHE A 111 -11.87 -2.28 11.70
CA PHE A 111 -12.48 -0.96 11.86
C PHE A 111 -13.97 -1.00 11.46
N SER A 112 -14.75 -0.04 11.95
CA SER A 112 -16.07 0.24 11.40
C SER A 112 -15.96 0.79 9.98
N PHE A 113 -17.02 0.70 9.19
CA PHE A 113 -17.01 1.21 7.82
C PHE A 113 -16.77 2.71 7.77
N LEU A 114 -17.31 3.45 8.72
CA LEU A 114 -17.18 4.90 8.77
C LEU A 114 -15.76 5.33 9.15
N GLU A 115 -15.16 4.70 10.19
CA GLU A 115 -13.76 4.92 10.56
C GLU A 115 -12.83 4.59 9.40
N ALA A 116 -13.03 3.43 8.74
CA ALA A 116 -12.21 3.04 7.61
C ALA A 116 -12.36 4.00 6.42
N CYS A 117 -13.57 4.52 6.15
CA CYS A 117 -13.78 5.55 5.13
C CYS A 117 -13.06 6.85 5.47
N ASP A 118 -13.10 7.30 6.73
CA ASP A 118 -12.41 8.51 7.15
C ASP A 118 -10.89 8.37 7.02
N ILE A 119 -10.33 7.25 7.47
CA ILE A 119 -8.92 6.91 7.30
C ILE A 119 -8.53 6.94 5.81
N MET A 120 -9.32 6.31 4.93
CA MET A 120 -9.05 6.28 3.49
C MET A 120 -9.19 7.65 2.84
N TYR A 121 -10.11 8.50 3.29
CA TYR A 121 -10.25 9.88 2.82
C TYR A 121 -8.98 10.69 3.07
N GLN A 122 -8.45 10.62 4.29
CA GLN A 122 -7.22 11.28 4.70
C GLN A 122 -6.00 10.69 3.96
N LEU A 123 -5.93 9.35 3.80
CA LEU A 123 -4.87 8.67 3.06
C LEU A 123 -4.85 9.09 1.58
N CYS A 124 -6.02 9.16 0.94
CA CYS A 124 -6.12 9.67 -0.44
C CYS A 124 -5.62 11.12 -0.54
N SER A 125 -5.87 11.97 0.46
CA SER A 125 -5.34 13.34 0.48
C SER A 125 -3.81 13.37 0.55
N ALA A 126 -3.20 12.53 1.39
CA ALA A 126 -1.76 12.40 1.51
C ALA A 126 -1.11 11.92 0.20
N ILE A 127 -1.66 10.86 -0.39
CA ILE A 127 -1.12 10.26 -1.62
C ILE A 127 -1.32 11.18 -2.82
N MET A 128 -2.48 11.82 -2.96
CA MET A 128 -2.70 12.83 -4.00
C MET A 128 -1.65 13.95 -3.92
N TYR A 129 -1.37 14.45 -2.72
CA TYR A 129 -0.34 15.47 -2.52
C TYR A 129 1.06 14.96 -2.91
N ALA A 130 1.43 13.74 -2.53
CA ALA A 130 2.71 13.13 -2.89
C ALA A 130 2.84 12.96 -4.43
N HIS A 131 1.81 12.45 -5.10
CA HIS A 131 1.78 12.27 -6.55
C HIS A 131 1.91 13.60 -7.30
N GLN A 132 1.26 14.68 -6.85
CA GLN A 132 1.41 16.02 -7.40
C GLN A 132 2.84 16.57 -7.29
N HIS A 133 3.64 16.06 -6.35
CA HIS A 133 5.06 16.37 -6.18
C HIS A 133 5.98 15.35 -6.86
N GLY A 134 5.42 14.45 -7.69
CA GLY A 134 6.19 13.42 -8.41
C GLY A 134 6.72 12.28 -7.54
N VAL A 135 6.16 12.10 -6.33
CA VAL A 135 6.59 11.06 -5.37
C VAL A 135 5.57 9.94 -5.31
N ILE A 136 5.98 8.73 -5.68
CA ILE A 136 5.20 7.49 -5.52
C ILE A 136 5.59 6.84 -4.19
N HIS A 137 4.60 6.39 -3.40
CA HIS A 137 4.85 5.87 -2.05
C HIS A 137 5.44 4.46 -2.05
N ARG A 138 4.89 3.53 -2.84
CA ARG A 138 5.38 2.14 -3.09
C ARG A 138 5.23 1.14 -1.95
N ASP A 139 4.91 1.56 -0.73
CA ASP A 139 4.78 0.68 0.45
C ASP A 139 3.60 1.07 1.34
N ILE A 140 2.42 1.29 0.72
CA ILE A 140 1.20 1.61 1.45
C ILE A 140 0.65 0.33 2.10
N LYS A 141 0.58 0.35 3.44
CA LYS A 141 0.08 -0.75 4.26
C LYS A 141 -0.24 -0.26 5.68
N PRO A 142 -1.04 -0.98 6.47
CA PRO A 142 -1.42 -0.55 7.82
C PRO A 142 -0.25 -0.31 8.77
N GLN A 143 0.90 -0.95 8.55
CA GLN A 143 2.11 -0.78 9.36
C GLN A 143 2.73 0.62 9.19
N ASN A 144 2.54 1.25 8.03
CA ASN A 144 3.13 2.54 7.68
C ASN A 144 2.15 3.72 7.88
N ILE A 145 0.96 3.46 8.41
CA ILE A 145 -0.06 4.49 8.66
C ILE A 145 -0.29 4.56 10.17
N PHE A 146 0.05 5.68 10.77
CA PHE A 146 -0.19 5.96 12.17
C PHE A 146 -1.54 6.66 12.34
N LEU A 147 -2.25 6.34 13.41
CA LEU A 147 -3.46 7.02 13.84
C LEU A 147 -3.18 7.71 15.18
N THR A 148 -3.32 9.03 15.20
CA THR A 148 -3.16 9.84 16.41
C THR A 148 -4.45 9.86 17.23
N GLN A 149 -4.37 10.33 18.48
CA GLN A 149 -5.52 10.33 19.40
C GLN A 149 -6.69 11.23 18.95
N ASP A 150 -6.39 12.27 18.16
CA ASP A 150 -7.38 13.19 17.57
C ASP A 150 -8.03 12.66 16.28
N GLY A 151 -7.68 11.44 15.85
CA GLY A 151 -8.23 10.82 14.64
C GLY A 151 -7.51 11.22 13.34
N THR A 152 -6.41 11.98 13.42
CA THR A 152 -5.60 12.31 12.25
C THR A 152 -4.72 11.13 11.87
N ILE A 153 -4.66 10.76 10.59
CA ILE A 153 -3.66 9.80 10.13
C ILE A 153 -2.36 10.48 9.74
N LYS A 154 -1.27 9.77 9.93
CA LYS A 154 0.07 10.14 9.45
C LYS A 154 0.67 8.99 8.65
N LEU A 155 0.87 9.19 7.35
CA LEU A 155 1.51 8.23 6.46
C LEU A 155 3.02 8.39 6.55
N GLY A 156 3.71 7.34 6.97
CA GLY A 156 5.17 7.28 7.07
C GLY A 156 5.78 6.34 6.04
N ASP A 157 7.09 6.22 6.08
CA ASP A 157 7.88 5.25 5.33
C ASP A 157 7.57 5.23 3.82
N PHE A 158 7.69 6.40 3.17
CA PHE A 158 7.78 6.45 1.72
C PHE A 158 8.87 5.47 1.28
N GLY A 159 8.52 4.52 0.43
CA GLY A 159 9.25 3.26 0.15
C GLY A 159 10.72 3.38 -0.18
N ILE A 160 11.47 3.87 0.82
CA ILE A 160 12.90 4.20 0.80
C ILE A 160 13.75 2.98 0.39
N ALA A 161 13.15 1.79 0.40
CA ALA A 161 13.89 0.57 0.19
C ALA A 161 13.13 -0.53 -0.56
N THR A 162 12.02 -0.21 -1.22
CA THR A 162 11.30 -1.22 -2.00
C THR A 162 12.11 -1.55 -3.26
N PHE A 163 12.69 -2.75 -3.27
CA PHE A 163 13.45 -3.25 -4.42
C PHE A 163 12.56 -3.31 -5.66
N GLN A 164 12.89 -2.51 -6.68
CA GLN A 164 12.19 -2.51 -7.97
C GLN A 164 12.47 -3.76 -8.85
N ASN A 165 13.16 -4.77 -8.33
CA ASN A 165 13.48 -5.97 -9.11
C ASN A 165 12.70 -7.17 -8.59
N SER A 166 11.78 -7.68 -9.41
CA SER A 166 11.08 -8.95 -9.24
C SER A 166 12.02 -10.14 -8.96
N ALA A 167 13.31 -10.04 -9.34
CA ALA A 167 14.32 -11.04 -9.03
C ALA A 167 14.62 -11.20 -7.51
N HIS A 168 14.29 -10.21 -6.68
CA HIS A 168 14.51 -10.28 -5.23
C HIS A 168 13.30 -10.77 -4.42
N ILE A 169 12.11 -10.86 -5.02
CA ILE A 169 10.91 -11.42 -4.35
C ILE A 169 11.16 -12.89 -3.97
N THR A 170 12.05 -13.57 -4.68
CA THR A 170 12.31 -15.00 -4.52
C THR A 170 13.31 -15.35 -3.41
N GLN A 171 14.04 -14.39 -2.84
CA GLN A 171 15.20 -14.70 -1.99
C GLN A 171 15.04 -14.41 -0.48
N ASN A 172 14.02 -13.60 -0.05
CA ASN A 172 13.92 -13.21 1.36
C ASN A 172 12.52 -13.37 1.94
N ASN A 173 12.37 -14.23 2.94
CA ASN A 173 11.15 -14.36 3.77
C ASN A 173 10.77 -13.08 4.53
N SER A 174 11.69 -12.12 4.71
CA SER A 174 11.43 -10.82 5.33
C SER A 174 10.50 -9.90 4.51
N MET A 175 10.23 -10.23 3.24
CA MET A 175 9.32 -9.49 2.37
C MET A 175 7.85 -9.93 2.46
N LEU A 176 7.54 -10.97 3.21
CA LEU A 176 6.19 -11.58 3.24
C LEU A 176 5.09 -10.53 3.53
N GLY A 177 5.32 -9.63 4.49
CA GLY A 177 4.36 -8.60 4.87
C GLY A 177 4.14 -7.50 3.82
N THR A 178 5.12 -7.21 2.97
CA THR A 178 5.01 -6.17 1.92
C THR A 178 4.35 -6.71 0.65
N VAL A 179 4.60 -7.97 0.31
CA VAL A 179 4.04 -8.61 -0.90
C VAL A 179 2.52 -8.71 -0.85
N GLN A 180 1.92 -8.74 0.34
CA GLN A 180 0.46 -8.78 0.54
C GLN A 180 -0.28 -7.55 -0.03
N TYR A 181 0.43 -6.43 -0.28
CA TYR A 181 -0.14 -5.18 -0.83
C TYR A 181 0.37 -4.87 -2.24
N LEU A 182 1.18 -5.76 -2.81
CA LEU A 182 1.87 -5.53 -4.07
C LEU A 182 0.91 -5.54 -5.26
N ALA A 183 0.99 -4.50 -6.09
CA ALA A 183 0.17 -4.43 -7.29
C ALA A 183 0.59 -5.48 -8.35
N PRO A 184 -0.37 -6.01 -9.15
CA PRO A 184 -0.10 -7.04 -10.17
C PRO A 184 1.01 -6.68 -11.16
N GLU A 185 1.07 -5.42 -11.59
CA GLU A 185 2.08 -4.91 -12.52
C GLU A 185 3.49 -4.92 -11.89
N ILE A 186 3.59 -4.63 -10.59
CA ILE A 186 4.88 -4.68 -9.88
C ILE A 186 5.36 -6.12 -9.77
N SER A 187 4.45 -7.07 -9.49
CA SER A 187 4.75 -8.50 -9.48
C SER A 187 5.23 -9.02 -10.84
N ARG A 188 4.89 -8.33 -11.95
CA ARG A 188 5.36 -8.63 -13.31
C ARG A 188 6.68 -7.91 -13.65
N GLY A 189 7.29 -7.17 -12.71
CA GLY A 189 8.55 -6.45 -12.91
C GLY A 189 8.41 -5.07 -13.54
N GLN A 190 7.19 -4.52 -13.62
CA GLN A 190 6.98 -3.15 -14.10
C GLN A 190 7.34 -2.13 -12.99
N ASN A 191 7.58 -0.90 -13.40
CA ASN A 191 7.85 0.19 -12.46
C ASN A 191 6.60 0.58 -11.66
N ALA A 192 6.82 1.03 -10.42
CA ALA A 192 5.77 1.59 -9.60
C ALA A 192 5.22 2.89 -10.21
N SER A 193 3.92 3.07 -10.09
CA SER A 193 3.16 4.21 -10.58
C SER A 193 2.10 4.64 -9.57
N GLU A 194 1.43 5.75 -9.81
CA GLU A 194 0.28 6.19 -9.03
C GLU A 194 -0.80 5.10 -8.93
N GLN A 195 -0.96 4.34 -10.01
CA GLN A 195 -1.93 3.24 -10.07
C GLN A 195 -1.55 2.07 -9.15
N SER A 196 -0.26 1.82 -8.93
CA SER A 196 0.20 0.81 -7.97
C SER A 196 -0.08 1.23 -6.52
N ASP A 197 0.04 2.52 -6.19
CA ASP A 197 -0.35 3.03 -4.87
C ASP A 197 -1.86 2.92 -4.65
N ILE A 198 -2.69 3.23 -5.67
CA ILE A 198 -4.15 3.07 -5.61
C ILE A 198 -4.54 1.60 -5.33
N TYR A 199 -3.84 0.65 -5.93
CA TYR A 199 -4.06 -0.77 -5.65
C TYR A 199 -3.76 -1.10 -4.19
N ALA A 200 -2.60 -0.67 -3.66
CA ALA A 200 -2.20 -0.88 -2.28
C ALA A 200 -3.18 -0.22 -1.27
N ILE A 201 -3.73 0.96 -1.60
CA ILE A 201 -4.82 1.59 -0.83
C ILE A 201 -6.05 0.69 -0.81
N GLY A 202 -6.43 0.09 -1.94
CA GLY A 202 -7.55 -0.84 -2.02
C GLY A 202 -7.38 -2.08 -1.15
N ILE A 203 -6.17 -2.68 -1.15
CA ILE A 203 -5.83 -3.82 -0.28
C ILE A 203 -5.87 -3.41 1.20
N THR A 204 -5.28 -2.27 1.54
CA THR A 204 -5.33 -1.71 2.89
C THR A 204 -6.77 -1.49 3.35
N PHE A 205 -7.62 -0.90 2.50
CA PHE A 205 -9.03 -0.70 2.82
C PHE A 205 -9.77 -2.03 3.05
N PHE A 206 -9.52 -3.03 2.21
CA PHE A 206 -10.05 -4.38 2.41
C PHE A 206 -9.65 -4.93 3.78
N GLU A 207 -8.36 -4.84 4.16
CA GLU A 207 -7.87 -5.34 5.44
C GLU A 207 -8.51 -4.59 6.62
N LEU A 208 -8.63 -3.26 6.57
CA LEU A 208 -9.25 -2.49 7.65
C LEU A 208 -10.68 -2.96 7.96
N ILE A 209 -11.47 -3.31 6.96
CA ILE A 209 -12.88 -3.69 7.16
C ILE A 209 -13.11 -5.19 7.34
N THR A 210 -12.14 -6.04 6.99
CA THR A 210 -12.26 -7.50 7.12
C THR A 210 -11.39 -8.08 8.22
N GLY A 211 -10.33 -7.37 8.64
CA GLY A 211 -9.33 -7.84 9.59
C GLY A 211 -8.27 -8.77 8.97
N ARG A 212 -8.27 -8.94 7.64
CA ARG A 212 -7.31 -9.79 6.93
C ARG A 212 -7.06 -9.33 5.50
N VAL A 213 -5.93 -9.70 4.95
CA VAL A 213 -5.59 -9.44 3.55
C VAL A 213 -6.42 -10.34 2.60
N PRO A 214 -6.67 -9.90 1.33
CA PRO A 214 -7.46 -10.68 0.38
C PRO A 214 -6.72 -11.91 -0.16
N PHE A 215 -5.39 -11.87 -0.20
CA PHE A 215 -4.53 -12.95 -0.66
C PHE A 215 -3.46 -13.25 0.40
N ASP A 216 -3.33 -14.51 0.74
CA ASP A 216 -2.37 -15.00 1.73
C ASP A 216 -1.83 -16.37 1.28
N GLY A 217 -0.59 -16.71 1.67
CA GLY A 217 0.06 -17.94 1.27
C GLY A 217 1.44 -18.13 1.90
N ASP A 218 1.99 -19.32 1.77
CA ASP A 218 3.21 -19.75 2.47
C ASP A 218 4.49 -19.04 1.99
N THR A 219 4.47 -18.45 0.80
CA THR A 219 5.64 -17.77 0.23
C THR A 219 5.25 -16.47 -0.47
N ALA A 220 6.18 -15.51 -0.49
CA ALA A 220 6.02 -14.25 -1.22
C ALA A 220 5.68 -14.47 -2.70
N LEU A 221 6.24 -15.50 -3.34
CA LEU A 221 5.99 -15.84 -4.73
C LEU A 221 4.54 -16.30 -4.96
N VAL A 222 3.99 -17.11 -4.05
CA VAL A 222 2.58 -17.56 -4.11
C VAL A 222 1.66 -16.36 -4.00
N ILE A 223 1.89 -15.47 -3.02
CA ILE A 223 1.06 -14.27 -2.84
C ILE A 223 1.14 -13.35 -4.07
N ALA A 224 2.34 -13.11 -4.61
CA ALA A 224 2.54 -12.31 -5.83
C ALA A 224 1.80 -12.92 -7.04
N ALA A 225 1.80 -14.27 -7.16
CA ALA A 225 1.05 -14.96 -8.20
C ALA A 225 -0.47 -14.79 -8.04
N MET A 226 -0.99 -14.81 -6.79
CA MET A 226 -2.40 -14.56 -6.51
C MET A 226 -2.80 -13.13 -6.91
N HIS A 227 -2.00 -12.12 -6.57
CA HIS A 227 -2.24 -10.74 -7.01
C HIS A 227 -2.34 -10.61 -8.54
N THR A 228 -1.57 -11.40 -9.27
CA THR A 228 -1.53 -11.36 -10.75
C THR A 228 -2.65 -12.15 -11.42
N LYS A 229 -2.97 -13.34 -10.90
CA LYS A 229 -3.77 -14.35 -11.62
C LYS A 229 -5.13 -14.59 -11.01
N GLU A 230 -5.26 -14.50 -9.69
CA GLU A 230 -6.50 -14.88 -9.03
C GLU A 230 -7.53 -13.76 -9.06
N LYS A 231 -8.80 -14.15 -9.17
CA LYS A 231 -9.92 -13.21 -9.05
C LYS A 231 -9.93 -12.60 -7.65
N PHE A 232 -10.16 -11.29 -7.57
CA PHE A 232 -10.28 -10.62 -6.27
C PHE A 232 -11.46 -11.24 -5.50
N PRO A 233 -11.26 -11.61 -4.22
CA PRO A 233 -12.26 -12.35 -3.48
C PRO A 233 -13.50 -11.50 -3.17
N ASN A 234 -14.64 -12.17 -3.03
CA ASN A 234 -15.86 -11.51 -2.59
C ASN A 234 -15.72 -11.08 -1.12
N ILE A 235 -15.65 -9.76 -0.89
CA ILE A 235 -15.46 -9.16 0.43
C ILE A 235 -16.55 -9.58 1.44
N LYS A 236 -17.78 -9.83 0.96
CA LYS A 236 -18.89 -10.27 1.82
C LYS A 236 -18.71 -11.68 2.38
N LYS A 237 -17.77 -12.50 1.84
CA LYS A 237 -17.37 -13.76 2.46
C LYS A 237 -16.58 -13.55 3.76
N PHE A 238 -15.88 -12.42 3.88
CA PHE A 238 -15.05 -12.06 5.03
C PHE A 238 -15.81 -11.15 6.01
N ASN A 239 -16.59 -10.23 5.50
CA ASN A 239 -17.46 -9.37 6.28
C ASN A 239 -18.83 -9.22 5.57
N PRO A 240 -19.82 -10.06 5.92
CA PRO A 240 -21.14 -10.06 5.26
C PRO A 240 -21.90 -8.74 5.34
N ARG A 241 -21.56 -7.88 6.33
CA ARG A 241 -22.19 -6.58 6.53
C ARG A 241 -21.60 -5.48 5.65
N THR A 242 -20.58 -5.77 4.83
CA THR A 242 -19.91 -4.75 3.99
C THR A 242 -20.93 -4.08 3.06
N PRO A 243 -21.11 -2.75 3.14
CA PRO A 243 -21.99 -2.00 2.25
C PRO A 243 -21.50 -2.05 0.81
N ASP A 244 -22.43 -2.10 -0.15
CA ASP A 244 -22.09 -2.18 -1.57
C ASP A 244 -21.28 -0.99 -2.07
N CYS A 245 -21.50 0.20 -1.52
CA CYS A 245 -20.73 1.40 -1.88
C CYS A 245 -19.26 1.27 -1.48
N VAL A 246 -18.96 0.71 -0.29
CA VAL A 246 -17.59 0.45 0.17
C VAL A 246 -16.94 -0.66 -0.66
N ALA A 247 -17.67 -1.75 -0.88
CA ALA A 247 -17.18 -2.86 -1.71
C ALA A 247 -16.80 -2.40 -3.13
N LYS A 248 -17.60 -1.52 -3.76
CA LYS A 248 -17.31 -0.94 -5.08
C LYS A 248 -16.00 -0.19 -5.13
N ILE A 249 -15.75 0.66 -4.13
CA ILE A 249 -14.51 1.44 -4.06
C ILE A 249 -13.32 0.48 -4.01
N ILE A 250 -13.37 -0.52 -3.13
CA ILE A 250 -12.30 -1.51 -2.98
C ILE A 250 -12.08 -2.30 -4.27
N TYR A 251 -13.14 -2.82 -4.89
CA TYR A 251 -13.03 -3.58 -6.13
C TYR A 251 -12.45 -2.74 -7.27
N ARG A 252 -12.81 -1.46 -7.35
CA ARG A 252 -12.26 -0.57 -8.37
C ARG A 252 -10.77 -0.31 -8.15
N CYS A 253 -10.33 -0.07 -6.91
CA CYS A 253 -8.90 0.05 -6.61
C CYS A 253 -8.12 -1.22 -6.96
N CYS A 254 -8.72 -2.39 -6.72
CA CYS A 254 -8.07 -3.69 -6.86
C CYS A 254 -8.25 -4.35 -8.25
N GLN A 255 -8.63 -3.59 -9.29
CA GLN A 255 -8.65 -4.09 -10.65
C GLN A 255 -7.24 -4.54 -11.09
N LYS A 256 -7.18 -5.62 -11.86
CA LYS A 256 -5.90 -6.19 -12.32
C LYS A 256 -5.23 -5.29 -13.35
N ASP A 257 -6.02 -4.72 -14.25
CA ASP A 257 -5.57 -3.70 -15.19
C ASP A 257 -5.53 -2.33 -14.48
N PRO A 258 -4.38 -1.65 -14.43
CA PRO A 258 -4.27 -0.32 -13.84
C PRO A 258 -5.24 0.72 -14.44
N VAL A 259 -5.56 0.61 -15.71
CA VAL A 259 -6.48 1.54 -16.42
C VAL A 259 -7.93 1.42 -15.93
N GLU A 260 -8.32 0.28 -15.40
CA GLU A 260 -9.67 0.04 -14.85
C GLU A 260 -9.82 0.56 -13.41
N ARG A 261 -8.73 0.96 -12.74
CA ARG A 261 -8.73 1.56 -11.40
C ARG A 261 -9.26 3.00 -11.44
N TYR A 262 -9.19 3.69 -10.32
CA TYR A 262 -9.39 5.13 -10.30
C TYR A 262 -8.26 5.82 -11.07
N PRO A 263 -8.55 6.88 -11.86
CA PRO A 263 -7.50 7.62 -12.59
C PRO A 263 -6.44 8.21 -11.65
N ASP A 264 -6.88 8.69 -10.49
CA ASP A 264 -6.08 9.25 -9.41
C ASP A 264 -6.80 9.13 -8.06
N CYS A 265 -6.13 9.51 -6.98
CA CYS A 265 -6.69 9.49 -5.63
C CYS A 265 -7.80 10.53 -5.41
N GLU A 266 -7.91 11.58 -6.23
CA GLU A 266 -8.99 12.57 -6.11
C GLU A 266 -10.36 11.95 -6.40
N TYR A 267 -10.46 11.13 -7.46
CA TYR A 267 -11.71 10.45 -7.78
C TYR A 267 -12.11 9.44 -6.69
N MET A 268 -11.15 8.70 -6.14
CA MET A 268 -11.42 7.80 -5.02
C MET A 268 -11.89 8.58 -3.80
N ARG A 269 -11.22 9.68 -3.45
CA ARG A 269 -11.55 10.55 -2.33
C ARG A 269 -12.97 11.12 -2.46
N LYS A 270 -13.37 11.57 -3.67
CA LYS A 270 -14.73 12.05 -3.95
C LYS A 270 -15.80 10.98 -3.70
N ASP A 271 -15.54 9.73 -4.06
CA ASP A 271 -16.50 8.64 -3.81
C ASP A 271 -16.60 8.31 -2.31
N ILE A 272 -15.49 8.36 -1.57
CA ILE A 272 -15.48 8.21 -0.11
C ILE A 272 -16.20 9.39 0.57
N GLU A 273 -15.96 10.61 0.11
CA GLU A 273 -16.59 11.82 0.64
C GLU A 273 -18.14 11.77 0.57
N LYS A 274 -18.71 11.18 -0.50
CA LYS A 274 -20.15 10.95 -0.61
C LYS A 274 -20.69 10.07 0.51
N ILE A 275 -19.89 9.08 0.95
CA ILE A 275 -20.25 8.19 2.05
C ILE A 275 -20.19 8.98 3.37
N LEU A 276 -19.10 9.73 3.60
CA LEU A 276 -18.90 10.51 4.83
C LEU A 276 -19.95 11.61 5.00
N LYS A 277 -20.36 12.27 3.91
CA LYS A 277 -21.43 13.30 3.91
C LYS A 277 -22.83 12.71 4.12
N ASN A 278 -23.04 11.45 3.76
CA ASN A 278 -24.34 10.78 3.91
C ASN A 278 -24.14 9.32 4.41
N PRO A 279 -23.84 9.13 5.69
CA PRO A 279 -23.59 7.79 6.26
C PRO A 279 -24.77 6.81 6.09
N ALA A 280 -26.00 7.30 5.90
CA ALA A 280 -27.18 6.45 5.64
C ALA A 280 -27.03 5.61 4.36
N ILE A 281 -26.09 5.96 3.45
CA ILE A 281 -25.77 5.15 2.27
C ILE A 281 -25.18 3.80 2.67
N LEU A 282 -24.51 3.70 3.81
CA LEU A 282 -23.94 2.46 4.32
C LEU A 282 -25.02 1.42 4.69
N GLU A 283 -26.25 1.86 5.00
CA GLU A 283 -27.37 0.98 5.37
C GLU A 283 -28.15 0.45 4.14
N LYS A 284 -27.97 1.06 2.96
CA LYS A 284 -28.68 0.66 1.73
C LYS A 284 -28.06 -0.59 1.11
N ASN A 285 -28.35 -1.76 1.71
CA ASN A 285 -28.02 -3.08 1.16
C ASN A 285 -28.94 -3.43 -0.02
N LYS A 286 -28.80 -2.79 -1.18
CA LYS A 286 -29.37 -3.33 -2.44
C LYS A 286 -28.31 -4.18 -3.12
N SER A 287 -28.65 -5.45 -3.33
CA SER A 287 -27.84 -6.47 -4.00
C SER A 287 -27.25 -5.96 -5.31
N PHE A 288 -26.02 -5.52 -5.26
CA PHE A 288 -25.27 -5.00 -6.42
C PHE A 288 -24.57 -6.15 -7.18
N PHE A 289 -24.49 -7.32 -6.58
CA PHE A 289 -23.87 -8.51 -7.19
C PHE A 289 -24.59 -8.98 -8.46
N SER A 290 -25.89 -8.65 -8.62
CA SER A 290 -26.64 -9.02 -9.83
C SER A 290 -26.17 -8.25 -11.08
N PHE A 291 -25.52 -7.11 -10.92
CA PHE A 291 -25.07 -6.28 -12.06
C PHE A 291 -23.71 -6.75 -12.61
N PHE A 292 -22.76 -7.10 -11.75
CA PHE A 292 -21.46 -7.62 -12.21
C PHE A 292 -21.54 -9.06 -12.73
N HIS A 293 -22.43 -9.91 -12.16
CA HIS A 293 -22.65 -11.25 -12.72
C HIS A 293 -23.42 -11.21 -14.04
N ARG A 294 -24.27 -10.21 -14.29
CA ARG A 294 -24.91 -10.04 -15.61
C ARG A 294 -23.92 -9.62 -16.68
N ASP A 295 -22.97 -8.74 -16.38
CA ASP A 295 -21.96 -8.31 -17.36
C ASP A 295 -20.94 -9.41 -17.66
N ASP A 296 -20.48 -10.16 -16.65
CA ASP A 296 -19.58 -11.31 -16.87
C ASP A 296 -20.29 -12.44 -17.63
N GLN A 297 -21.53 -12.80 -17.27
CA GLN A 297 -22.30 -13.79 -18.01
C GLN A 297 -22.62 -13.34 -19.44
N SER A 298 -22.91 -12.05 -19.66
CA SER A 298 -23.16 -11.53 -21.00
C SER A 298 -21.88 -11.42 -21.84
N ARG A 299 -20.73 -11.17 -21.24
CA ARG A 299 -19.41 -11.18 -21.91
C ARG A 299 -18.98 -12.60 -22.25
N ASP A 300 -19.13 -13.55 -21.34
CA ASP A 300 -18.80 -14.96 -21.58
C ASP A 300 -19.75 -15.59 -22.62
N GLN A 301 -21.05 -15.28 -22.57
CA GLN A 301 -22.00 -15.72 -23.61
C GLN A 301 -21.66 -15.11 -24.98
N ARG A 302 -21.36 -13.81 -25.06
CA ARG A 302 -20.97 -13.18 -26.34
C ARG A 302 -19.62 -13.71 -26.86
N ARG A 303 -18.73 -14.12 -25.98
CA ARG A 303 -17.45 -14.73 -26.35
C ARG A 303 -17.68 -16.16 -26.88
N GLN A 304 -18.50 -16.97 -26.21
CA GLN A 304 -18.88 -18.30 -26.66
C GLN A 304 -19.67 -18.27 -27.97
N GLU A 305 -20.61 -17.34 -28.14
CA GLU A 305 -21.34 -17.13 -29.41
C GLU A 305 -20.41 -16.74 -30.55
N LYS A 306 -19.41 -15.87 -30.28
CA LYS A 306 -18.41 -15.45 -31.26
C LYS A 306 -17.49 -16.59 -31.67
N GLU A 307 -17.05 -17.42 -30.71
CA GLU A 307 -16.22 -18.60 -30.94
C GLU A 307 -17.01 -19.67 -31.73
N HIS A 308 -18.25 -19.92 -31.35
CA HIS A 308 -19.16 -20.85 -32.07
C HIS A 308 -19.42 -20.38 -33.52
N ARG A 309 -19.70 -19.10 -33.72
CA ARG A 309 -19.90 -18.51 -35.06
C ARG A 309 -18.64 -18.59 -35.93
N ASN A 310 -17.46 -18.45 -35.34
CA ASN A 310 -16.18 -18.58 -36.05
C ASN A 310 -15.90 -20.05 -36.41
N ALA A 311 -16.21 -20.98 -35.53
CA ALA A 311 -16.11 -22.42 -35.79
C ALA A 311 -17.04 -22.86 -36.95
N LEU A 312 -18.28 -22.39 -36.96
CA LEU A 312 -19.23 -22.66 -38.06
C LEU A 312 -18.75 -22.08 -39.41
N LYS A 313 -18.16 -20.87 -39.40
CA LYS A 313 -17.57 -20.27 -40.61
C LYS A 313 -16.36 -21.06 -41.13
N LYS A 314 -15.55 -21.62 -40.24
CA LYS A 314 -14.39 -22.45 -40.59
C LYS A 314 -14.85 -23.78 -41.18
N ALA A 315 -15.79 -24.47 -40.55
CA ALA A 315 -16.37 -25.71 -41.06
C ALA A 315 -17.05 -25.54 -42.41
N ALA A 316 -17.79 -24.42 -42.62
CA ALA A 316 -18.40 -24.12 -43.91
C ALA A 316 -17.37 -23.81 -45.03
N LYS A 317 -16.19 -23.29 -44.68
CA LYS A 317 -15.08 -23.08 -45.63
C LYS A 317 -14.39 -24.40 -45.98
N GLU A 318 -14.22 -25.28 -45.03
CA GLU A 318 -13.63 -26.63 -45.25
C GLU A 318 -14.54 -27.50 -46.08
N ALA A 319 -15.83 -27.54 -45.81
CA ALA A 319 -16.82 -28.24 -46.61
C ALA A 319 -16.96 -27.71 -48.07
N LYS A 320 -16.65 -26.42 -48.30
CA LYS A 320 -16.58 -25.88 -49.68
C LYS A 320 -15.29 -26.22 -50.39
N LYS A 321 -14.21 -26.55 -49.69
CA LYS A 321 -12.93 -27.00 -50.26
C LYS A 321 -12.97 -28.46 -50.66
N GLU A 322 -13.72 -29.30 -49.95
CA GLU A 322 -13.88 -30.73 -50.25
C GLU A 322 -14.87 -31.00 -51.40
N ARG A 323 -15.64 -29.97 -51.82
CA ARG A 323 -16.57 -30.06 -52.95
C ARG A 323 -16.03 -29.52 -54.27
N LYS A 324 -14.76 -29.09 -54.31
CA LYS A 324 -14.00 -28.72 -55.49
C LYS A 324 -12.86 -29.68 -55.76
#